data_13c939ec9a341a59b9bd10c2c5af2ea9
#
_entry.id   13c939ec9a341a59b9bd10c2c5af2ea9
#
_cell.length_a   1.000
_cell.length_b   1.000
_cell.length_c   1.000
_cell.angle_alpha   90.00
_cell.angle_beta   90.00
_cell.angle_gamma   90.00
#
_symmetry.space_group_name_H-M   'P 1'
#
loop_
_entity.id
_entity.type
_entity.pdbx_description
1 polymer ?
#
loop_
_entity_poly.entity_id
_entity_poly.type
_entity_poly.pdbx_seq_one_letter_code
_entity_poly.pdbx_strand_id
1 'polypeptide(L)'
;KNLRDVLVHLYEWHNLLLNWVQANSNGVPKPFLPEPYNWRTYPALNVEFWKKHQSTSLEEAKENLKASHNAVMVLIENYSNDELFAKGSLPWTGTSILGAYCVSVTASHYDWAMKKIKKHIKFLK
;
A
#
# COMPACT_ATOMS: atom_id res chain seq x y z
N LYS A 1 -16.18 9.42 6.60
CA LYS A 1 -14.97 8.64 6.85
C LYS A 1 -14.27 9.17 8.09
N ASN A 2 -13.64 8.30 8.83
CA ASN A 2 -12.93 8.63 10.06
C ASN A 2 -11.45 8.28 9.95
N LEU A 3 -10.69 8.57 10.99
CA LEU A 3 -9.26 8.29 11.02
C LEU A 3 -8.96 6.81 10.83
N ARG A 4 -9.75 5.91 11.46
CA ARG A 4 -9.60 4.47 11.27
C ARG A 4 -9.63 4.10 9.78
N ASP A 5 -10.58 4.66 9.02
CA ASP A 5 -10.73 4.33 7.60
C ASP A 5 -9.47 4.70 6.81
N VAL A 6 -8.85 5.84 7.13
CA VAL A 6 -7.60 6.26 6.50
C VAL A 6 -6.48 5.28 6.81
N LEU A 7 -6.36 4.89 8.08
CA LEU A 7 -5.28 3.99 8.53
C LEU A 7 -5.41 2.59 7.92
N VAL A 8 -6.62 2.04 7.85
CA VAL A 8 -6.81 0.71 7.27
C VAL A 8 -6.61 0.72 5.76
N HIS A 9 -6.93 1.83 5.08
CA HIS A 9 -6.62 1.99 3.66
C HIS A 9 -5.11 1.87 3.41
N LEU A 10 -4.32 2.61 4.17
CA LEU A 10 -2.86 2.56 4.06
C LEU A 10 -2.32 1.15 4.36
N TYR A 11 -2.83 0.52 5.40
CA TYR A 11 -2.45 -0.82 5.80
C TYR A 11 -2.70 -1.84 4.67
N GLU A 12 -3.87 -1.83 4.06
CA GLU A 12 -4.21 -2.76 3.00
C GLU A 12 -3.33 -2.54 1.76
N TRP A 13 -2.99 -1.31 1.42
CA TRP A 13 -2.08 -1.03 0.31
C TRP A 13 -0.64 -1.45 0.61
N HIS A 14 -0.18 -1.35 1.85
CA HIS A 14 1.08 -1.95 2.26
C HIS A 14 1.07 -3.46 1.99
N ASN A 15 -0.02 -4.14 2.35
CA ASN A 15 -0.15 -5.57 2.17
C ASN A 15 -0.16 -5.97 0.69
N LEU A 16 -0.76 -5.15 -0.18
CA LEU A 16 -0.69 -5.39 -1.63
C LEU A 16 0.76 -5.42 -2.11
N LEU A 17 1.55 -4.45 -1.69
CA LEU A 17 2.97 -4.39 -2.05
C LEU A 17 3.73 -5.61 -1.49
N LEU A 18 3.57 -5.90 -0.22
CA LEU A 18 4.28 -6.99 0.46
C LEU A 18 3.97 -8.34 -0.19
N ASN A 19 2.70 -8.62 -0.45
CA ASN A 19 2.27 -9.87 -1.05
C ASN A 19 2.77 -10.01 -2.49
N TRP A 20 2.72 -8.92 -3.25
CA TRP A 20 3.18 -8.88 -4.63
C TRP A 20 4.68 -9.17 -4.75
N VAL A 21 5.47 -8.49 -3.93
CA VAL A 21 6.94 -8.67 -3.93
C VAL A 21 7.29 -10.08 -3.47
N GLN A 22 6.66 -10.55 -2.39
CA GLN A 22 6.94 -11.89 -1.87
C GLN A 22 6.65 -12.98 -2.90
N ALA A 23 5.48 -12.91 -3.54
CA ALA A 23 5.08 -13.91 -4.53
C ALA A 23 6.04 -13.94 -5.72
N ASN A 24 6.34 -12.77 -6.29
CA ASN A 24 7.20 -12.68 -7.48
C ASN A 24 8.66 -13.04 -7.16
N SER A 25 9.15 -12.68 -5.97
CA SER A 25 10.50 -13.03 -5.53
C SER A 25 10.65 -14.54 -5.33
N ASN A 26 9.56 -15.23 -5.01
CA ASN A 26 9.54 -16.69 -4.86
C ASN A 26 9.22 -17.42 -6.16
N GLY A 27 9.19 -16.71 -7.28
CA GLY A 27 8.94 -17.29 -8.60
C GLY A 27 7.49 -17.60 -8.90
N VAL A 28 6.54 -17.07 -8.11
CA VAL A 28 5.10 -17.23 -8.32
C VAL A 28 4.57 -15.97 -8.98
N PRO A 29 4.29 -15.98 -10.30
CA PRO A 29 3.77 -14.77 -10.97
C PRO A 29 2.44 -14.33 -10.36
N LYS A 30 2.36 -13.04 -10.03
CA LYS A 30 1.16 -12.47 -9.41
C LYS A 30 1.06 -11.00 -9.76
N PRO A 31 -0.12 -10.49 -10.16
CA PRO A 31 -0.29 -9.05 -10.37
C PRO A 31 -0.30 -8.30 -9.04
N PHE A 32 0.00 -7.01 -9.09
CA PHE A 32 -0.03 -6.16 -7.91
C PHE A 32 -1.43 -6.10 -7.30
N LEU A 33 -2.44 -5.86 -8.14
CA LEU A 33 -3.83 -5.83 -7.68
C LEU A 33 -4.44 -7.22 -7.76
N PRO A 34 -5.15 -7.66 -6.70
CA PRO A 34 -5.78 -8.98 -6.68
C PRO A 34 -6.92 -9.06 -7.68
N GLU A 35 -7.08 -10.23 -8.32
CA GLU A 35 -8.21 -10.45 -9.22
C GLU A 35 -9.53 -10.33 -8.46
N PRO A 36 -10.59 -9.78 -9.10
CA PRO A 36 -10.69 -9.35 -10.50
C PRO A 36 -10.30 -7.89 -10.74
N TYR A 37 -9.66 -7.23 -9.77
CA TYR A 37 -9.38 -5.80 -9.84
C TYR A 37 -8.18 -5.49 -10.74
N ASN A 38 -8.22 -4.29 -11.34
CA ASN A 38 -7.14 -3.74 -12.14
C ASN A 38 -7.04 -2.23 -11.90
N TRP A 39 -6.14 -1.55 -12.61
CA TRP A 39 -5.92 -0.11 -12.42
C TRP A 39 -7.11 0.78 -12.84
N ARG A 40 -8.12 0.21 -13.50
CA ARG A 40 -9.38 0.90 -13.80
C ARG A 40 -10.39 0.70 -12.68
N THR A 41 -10.38 -0.46 -12.02
CA THR A 41 -11.42 -0.88 -11.06
C THR A 41 -10.96 -0.86 -9.62
N TYR A 42 -9.73 -0.41 -9.35
CA TYR A 42 -9.20 -0.38 -7.99
C TYR A 42 -10.04 0.44 -6.99
N PRO A 43 -10.82 1.47 -7.39
CA PRO A 43 -11.71 2.12 -6.43
C PRO A 43 -12.72 1.16 -5.78
N ALA A 44 -13.18 0.14 -6.53
CA ALA A 44 -14.04 -0.90 -5.96
C ALA A 44 -13.29 -1.75 -4.92
N LEU A 45 -12.01 -2.00 -5.14
CA LEU A 45 -11.14 -2.68 -4.16
C LEU A 45 -11.04 -1.88 -2.88
N ASN A 46 -10.89 -0.56 -2.98
CA ASN A 46 -10.85 0.33 -1.81
C ASN A 46 -12.13 0.24 -0.99
N VAL A 47 -13.28 0.10 -1.65
CA VAL A 47 -14.57 -0.10 -0.97
C VAL A 47 -14.58 -1.44 -0.22
N GLU A 48 -14.03 -2.49 -0.82
CA GLU A 48 -13.93 -3.80 -0.16
C GLU A 48 -13.02 -3.73 1.07
N PHE A 49 -11.91 -3.01 0.99
CA PHE A 49 -11.05 -2.77 2.15
C PHE A 49 -11.80 -2.07 3.28
N TRP A 50 -12.57 -1.04 2.93
CA TRP A 50 -13.39 -0.31 3.89
C TRP A 50 -14.40 -1.24 4.57
N LYS A 51 -15.11 -2.06 3.79
CA LYS A 51 -16.08 -3.02 4.31
C LYS A 51 -15.42 -4.04 5.26
N LYS A 52 -14.25 -4.53 4.88
CA LYS A 52 -13.50 -5.53 5.65
C LYS A 52 -13.18 -5.05 7.06
N HIS A 53 -12.97 -3.75 7.22
CA HIS A 53 -12.48 -3.17 8.47
C HIS A 53 -13.55 -2.46 9.30
N GLN A 54 -14.83 -2.72 9.05
CA GLN A 54 -15.90 -2.05 9.79
C GLN A 54 -15.89 -2.35 11.29
N SER A 55 -15.39 -3.52 11.69
CA SER A 55 -15.26 -3.88 13.10
C SER A 55 -13.84 -3.72 13.65
N THR A 56 -12.91 -3.21 12.86
CA THR A 56 -11.55 -2.93 13.31
C THR A 56 -11.54 -1.67 14.16
N SER A 57 -10.99 -1.75 15.37
CA SER A 57 -10.88 -0.58 16.25
C SER A 57 -9.79 0.37 15.77
N LEU A 58 -9.83 1.62 16.22
CA LEU A 58 -8.79 2.59 15.92
C LEU A 58 -7.43 2.11 16.43
N GLU A 59 -7.37 1.51 17.60
CA GLU A 59 -6.12 0.99 18.16
C GLU A 59 -5.54 -0.15 17.33
N GLU A 60 -6.38 -1.08 16.89
CA GLU A 60 -5.95 -2.15 15.99
C GLU A 60 -5.44 -1.59 14.66
N ALA A 61 -6.14 -0.59 14.11
CA ALA A 61 -5.72 0.05 12.87
C ALA A 61 -4.35 0.71 12.99
N LYS A 62 -4.08 1.36 14.12
CA LYS A 62 -2.78 1.98 14.41
C LYS A 62 -1.67 0.93 14.49
N GLU A 63 -1.91 -0.14 15.22
CA GLU A 63 -0.94 -1.22 15.38
C GLU A 63 -0.65 -1.93 14.07
N ASN A 64 -1.69 -2.24 13.31
CA ASN A 64 -1.57 -2.89 12.01
C ASN A 64 -0.77 -2.03 11.04
N LEU A 65 -1.06 -0.74 10.99
CA LEU A 65 -0.33 0.18 10.12
C LEU A 65 1.13 0.30 10.52
N LYS A 66 1.41 0.40 11.81
CA LYS A 66 2.78 0.47 12.31
C LYS A 66 3.57 -0.76 11.88
N ALA A 67 2.99 -1.94 12.06
CA ALA A 67 3.63 -3.20 11.67
C ALA A 67 3.85 -3.28 10.16
N SER A 68 2.85 -2.94 9.36
CA SER A 68 2.97 -3.00 7.90
C SER A 68 3.95 -1.96 7.36
N HIS A 69 3.96 -0.76 7.93
CA HIS A 69 4.94 0.26 7.57
C HIS A 69 6.37 -0.23 7.82
N ASN A 70 6.62 -0.80 8.99
CA ASN A 70 7.94 -1.35 9.32
C ASN A 70 8.33 -2.47 8.35
N ALA A 71 7.39 -3.35 8.00
CA ALA A 71 7.63 -4.41 7.05
C ALA A 71 7.99 -3.88 5.66
N VAL A 72 7.31 -2.82 5.21
CA VAL A 72 7.61 -2.17 3.93
C VAL A 72 9.00 -1.53 3.96
N MET A 73 9.38 -0.88 5.06
CA MET A 73 10.70 -0.28 5.20
C MET A 73 11.81 -1.34 5.15
N VAL A 74 11.63 -2.46 5.83
CA VAL A 74 12.57 -3.58 5.79
C VAL A 74 12.68 -4.14 4.37
N LEU A 75 11.54 -4.30 3.69
CA LEU A 75 11.52 -4.76 2.31
C LEU A 75 12.36 -3.85 1.41
N ILE A 76 12.15 -2.54 1.50
CA ILE A 76 12.87 -1.57 0.67
C ILE A 76 14.38 -1.65 0.94
N GLU A 77 14.77 -1.77 2.21
CA GLU A 77 16.19 -1.85 2.60
C GLU A 77 16.88 -3.12 2.05
N ASN A 78 16.13 -4.17 1.76
CA ASN A 78 16.68 -5.42 1.23
C ASN A 78 16.94 -5.38 -0.27
N TYR A 79 16.56 -4.31 -0.97
CA TYR A 79 16.79 -4.15 -2.39
C TYR A 79 17.86 -3.10 -2.64
N SER A 80 18.72 -3.34 -3.65
CA SER A 80 19.72 -2.38 -4.08
C SER A 80 19.06 -1.21 -4.83
N ASN A 81 19.81 -0.12 -5.01
CA ASN A 81 19.35 1.00 -5.81
C ASN A 81 19.01 0.57 -7.25
N ASP A 82 19.82 -0.30 -7.83
CA ASP A 82 19.58 -0.79 -9.19
C ASP A 82 18.28 -1.60 -9.24
N GLU A 83 18.04 -2.48 -8.26
CA GLU A 83 16.81 -3.25 -8.18
C GLU A 83 15.57 -2.37 -8.03
N LEU A 84 15.70 -1.28 -7.26
CA LEU A 84 14.57 -0.36 -7.04
C LEU A 84 14.31 0.55 -8.23
N PHE A 85 15.37 1.05 -8.88
CA PHE A 85 15.24 2.19 -9.80
C PHE A 85 15.63 1.91 -11.24
N ALA A 86 16.32 0.81 -11.55
CA ALA A 86 16.67 0.47 -12.92
C ALA A 86 15.55 -0.30 -13.59
N LYS A 87 15.12 0.17 -14.77
CA LYS A 87 14.10 -0.54 -15.55
C LYS A 87 14.63 -1.90 -16.00
N GLY A 88 13.79 -2.92 -15.86
CA GLY A 88 14.15 -4.27 -16.28
C GLY A 88 15.08 -5.01 -15.33
N SER A 89 15.47 -4.39 -14.21
CA SER A 89 16.27 -5.05 -13.18
C SER A 89 15.50 -6.23 -12.58
N LEU A 90 14.19 -6.08 -12.39
CA LEU A 90 13.30 -7.12 -11.93
C LEU A 90 12.26 -7.38 -13.04
N PRO A 91 12.21 -8.58 -13.63
CA PRO A 91 11.33 -8.81 -14.79
C PRO A 91 9.85 -8.66 -14.49
N TRP A 92 9.44 -8.87 -13.25
CA TRP A 92 8.03 -8.84 -12.87
C TRP A 92 7.47 -7.42 -12.62
N THR A 93 8.27 -6.38 -12.73
CA THR A 93 7.79 -4.99 -12.64
C THR A 93 7.33 -4.43 -14.00
N GLY A 94 7.49 -5.19 -15.06
CA GLY A 94 7.08 -4.77 -16.41
C GLY A 94 7.88 -3.56 -16.89
N THR A 95 7.20 -2.55 -17.38
CA THR A 95 7.83 -1.31 -17.87
C THR A 95 8.09 -0.30 -16.76
N SER A 96 7.65 -0.58 -15.54
CA SER A 96 7.85 0.28 -14.38
C SER A 96 9.08 -0.17 -13.58
N ILE A 97 9.28 0.43 -12.43
CA ILE A 97 10.35 0.10 -11.50
C ILE A 97 9.75 -0.21 -10.13
N LEU A 98 10.41 -1.05 -9.36
CA LEU A 98 9.95 -1.40 -8.01
C LEU A 98 9.84 -0.16 -7.12
N GLY A 99 10.81 0.76 -7.24
CA GLY A 99 10.81 2.01 -6.47
C GLY A 99 9.55 2.83 -6.68
N ALA A 100 8.98 2.85 -7.90
CA ALA A 100 7.74 3.57 -8.17
C ALA A 100 6.56 3.00 -7.38
N TYR A 101 6.47 1.66 -7.28
CA TYR A 101 5.44 1.01 -6.46
C TYR A 101 5.63 1.32 -4.98
N CYS A 102 6.88 1.31 -4.50
CA CYS A 102 7.18 1.63 -3.10
C CYS A 102 6.80 3.07 -2.77
N VAL A 103 7.11 4.03 -3.64
CA VAL A 103 6.72 5.44 -3.46
C VAL A 103 5.20 5.57 -3.48
N SER A 104 4.53 4.86 -4.39
CA SER A 104 3.07 4.90 -4.51
C SER A 104 2.38 4.51 -3.19
N VAL A 105 2.81 3.40 -2.56
CA VAL A 105 2.15 2.92 -1.34
C VAL A 105 2.66 3.59 -0.06
N THR A 106 3.74 4.35 -0.12
CA THR A 106 4.28 5.08 1.04
C THR A 106 4.12 6.58 0.88
N ALA A 107 5.08 7.26 0.27
CA ALA A 107 5.10 8.73 0.21
C ALA A 107 3.82 9.31 -0.40
N SER A 108 3.36 8.79 -1.54
CA SER A 108 2.17 9.31 -2.22
C SER A 108 0.90 9.06 -1.40
N HIS A 109 0.74 7.86 -0.83
CA HIS A 109 -0.41 7.54 0.01
C HIS A 109 -0.36 8.31 1.33
N TYR A 110 0.83 8.51 1.91
CA TYR A 110 0.96 9.28 3.15
C TYR A 110 0.61 10.75 2.93
N ASP A 111 0.99 11.32 1.79
CA ASP A 111 0.60 12.69 1.42
C ASP A 111 -0.92 12.80 1.31
N TRP A 112 -1.55 11.85 0.61
CA TRP A 112 -3.01 11.76 0.52
C TRP A 112 -3.65 11.65 1.91
N ALA A 113 -3.12 10.78 2.76
CA ALA A 113 -3.64 10.57 4.11
C ALA A 113 -3.51 11.84 4.95
N MET A 114 -2.38 12.52 4.88
CA MET A 114 -2.17 13.78 5.61
C MET A 114 -3.15 14.85 5.18
N LYS A 115 -3.44 14.94 3.89
CA LYS A 115 -4.43 15.89 3.38
C LYS A 115 -5.82 15.57 3.91
N LYS A 116 -6.19 14.29 3.98
CA LYS A 116 -7.48 13.85 4.54
C LYS A 116 -7.58 14.16 6.02
N ILE A 117 -6.51 13.92 6.79
CA ILE A 117 -6.47 14.18 8.22
C ILE A 117 -6.58 15.68 8.49
N LYS A 118 -5.84 16.51 7.76
CA LYS A 118 -5.89 17.97 7.89
C LYS A 118 -7.28 18.50 7.58
N LYS A 119 -7.91 17.98 6.54
CA LYS A 119 -9.27 18.36 6.16
C LYS A 119 -10.27 18.01 7.27
N HIS A 120 -10.12 16.83 7.88
CA HIS A 120 -10.97 16.40 8.99
C HIS A 120 -10.81 17.32 10.23
N ILE A 121 -9.57 17.62 10.60
CA ILE A 121 -9.27 18.52 11.71
C ILE A 121 -9.88 19.91 11.46
N LYS A 122 -9.72 20.44 10.25
CA LYS A 122 -10.28 21.74 9.87
C LYS A 122 -11.80 21.75 10.00
N PHE A 123 -12.45 20.64 9.64
CA PHE A 123 -13.90 20.49 9.75
C PHE A 123 -14.37 20.51 11.21
N LEU A 124 -13.59 19.92 12.12
CA LEU A 124 -13.92 19.85 13.54
C LEU A 124 -13.76 21.20 14.27
N LYS A 125 -13.02 22.13 13.70
CA LYS A 125 -12.85 23.47 14.25
C LYS A 125 -14.01 24.36 13.82
#